data_0b97e87be36c3c68f5a8e2b500ccd52d
#
_entry.id   0b97e87be36c3c68f5a8e2b500ccd52d
#
_cell.length_a   1.000
_cell.length_b   1.000
_cell.length_c   1.000
_cell.angle_alpha   90.00
_cell.angle_beta   90.00
_cell.angle_gamma   90.00
#
_symmetry.space_group_name_H-M   'P 1'
#
loop_
_entity.id
_entity.type
_entity.pdbx_description
1 polymer ?
#
loop_
_entity_poly.entity_id
_entity_poly.type
_entity_poly.pdbx_seq_one_letter_code
_entity_poly.pdbx_strand_id
1 'polypeptide(L)' 'MKIKEYVPITNDIIISDGNYMSIENFKSISECSDILVCVKAKNYIVNIWGNELRIEYYSSSNIYIYGNFEKIEFIKAVR' A
#
# COMPACT_ATOMS: atom_id res chain seq x y z
N MET A 1 -14.35 -1.78 4.49
CA MET A 1 -13.01 -1.18 4.48
C MET A 1 -13.11 0.33 4.65
N LYS A 2 -12.18 0.88 5.34
CA LYS A 2 -12.17 2.31 5.57
C LYS A 2 -10.89 2.93 5.04
N ILE A 3 -11.01 3.92 4.16
CA ILE A 3 -9.88 4.59 3.55
C ILE A 3 -9.81 5.99 4.13
N LYS A 4 -8.62 6.41 4.52
CA LYS A 4 -8.43 7.78 5.00
C LYS A 4 -8.86 8.75 3.92
N GLU A 5 -9.32 9.90 4.34
CA GLU A 5 -9.94 10.84 3.43
C GLU A 5 -9.02 11.33 2.33
N TYR A 6 -7.73 11.33 2.56
CA TYR A 6 -6.81 11.81 1.55
C TYR A 6 -6.22 10.67 0.75
N VAL A 7 -6.43 10.71 -0.55
CA VAL A 7 -5.83 9.74 -1.46
C VAL A 7 -5.04 10.53 -2.49
N PRO A 8 -3.76 10.25 -2.64
CA PRO A 8 -2.95 11.03 -3.60
C PRO A 8 -3.44 10.80 -5.02
N ILE A 9 -3.41 11.86 -5.80
CA ILE A 9 -3.75 11.76 -7.20
C ILE A 9 -2.53 11.23 -7.92
N THR A 10 -2.59 9.97 -8.30
CA THR A 10 -1.45 9.30 -8.92
C THR A 10 -1.95 8.11 -9.71
N ASN A 11 -1.19 7.74 -10.71
CA ASN A 11 -1.47 6.53 -11.46
C ASN A 11 -0.74 5.32 -10.90
N ASP A 12 -0.02 5.51 -9.81
CA ASP A 12 0.83 4.47 -9.27
C ASP A 12 0.12 3.52 -8.33
N ILE A 13 -1.07 3.88 -7.86
CA ILE A 13 -1.78 3.07 -6.90
C ILE A 13 -3.17 2.74 -7.40
N ILE A 14 -3.50 1.46 -7.35
CA ILE A 14 -4.84 0.98 -7.70
C ILE A 14 -5.33 0.13 -6.53
N ILE A 15 -6.51 0.46 -6.03
CA ILE A 15 -7.13 -0.27 -4.93
C ILE A 15 -8.42 -0.88 -5.44
N SER A 16 -8.65 -2.15 -5.15
CA SER A 16 -9.82 -2.84 -5.63
C SER A 16 -10.50 -3.60 -4.49
N ASP A 17 -11.73 -3.24 -4.20
CA ASP A 17 -12.63 -3.97 -3.31
C ASP A 17 -12.12 -4.21 -1.89
N GLY A 18 -11.12 -3.45 -1.46
CA GLY A 18 -10.64 -3.59 -0.09
C GLY A 18 -9.82 -4.84 0.19
N ASN A 19 -9.41 -5.56 -0.84
CA ASN A 19 -8.59 -6.75 -0.63
C ASN A 19 -7.43 -6.84 -1.61
N TYR A 20 -7.19 -5.79 -2.36
CA TYR A 20 -6.17 -5.81 -3.38
C TYR A 20 -5.65 -4.39 -3.59
N MET A 21 -4.35 -4.24 -3.67
CA MET A 21 -3.74 -2.96 -3.99
C MET A 21 -2.52 -3.21 -4.86
N SER A 22 -2.40 -2.42 -5.91
CA SER A 22 -1.23 -2.45 -6.77
C SER A 22 -0.48 -1.14 -6.57
N ILE A 23 0.81 -1.23 -6.33
CA ILE A 23 1.66 -0.05 -6.17
C ILE A 23 2.81 -0.17 -7.16
N GLU A 24 2.92 0.82 -8.02
CA GLU A 24 4.00 0.89 -8.99
C GLU A 24 5.04 1.89 -8.53
N ASN A 25 6.29 1.61 -8.87
CA ASN A 25 7.40 2.50 -8.57
C ASN A 25 7.60 2.72 -7.08
N PHE A 26 7.43 1.65 -6.29
CA PHE A 26 7.69 1.77 -4.88
C PHE A 26 9.19 1.87 -4.63
N LYS A 27 9.57 2.47 -3.50
CA LYS A 27 10.95 2.63 -3.15
C LYS A 27 11.45 1.54 -2.22
N SER A 28 10.69 1.27 -1.18
CA SER A 28 11.08 0.26 -0.22
C SER A 28 9.88 -0.18 0.57
N ILE A 29 10.02 -1.33 1.23
CA ILE A 29 9.01 -1.86 2.13
C ILE A 29 9.63 -1.84 3.50
N SER A 30 9.07 -1.04 4.41
CA SER A 30 9.62 -0.89 5.74
C SER A 30 8.99 -1.84 6.75
N GLU A 31 7.81 -2.39 6.43
CA GLU A 31 7.16 -3.32 7.31
C GLU A 31 6.34 -4.27 6.46
N CYS A 32 6.43 -5.57 6.76
CA CYS A 32 5.66 -6.55 6.02
C CYS A 32 5.33 -7.71 6.95
N SER A 33 4.10 -7.73 7.41
CA SER A 33 3.58 -8.82 8.21
C SER A 33 2.18 -9.12 7.73
N ASP A 34 1.54 -10.11 8.33
CA ASP A 34 0.19 -10.45 7.90
C ASP A 34 -0.85 -9.47 8.43
N ILE A 35 -0.47 -8.55 9.30
CA ILE A 35 -1.40 -7.55 9.83
C ILE A 35 -1.05 -6.12 9.45
N LEU A 36 0.16 -5.89 8.98
CA LEU A 36 0.60 -4.54 8.63
C LEU A 36 1.60 -4.58 7.50
N VAL A 37 1.32 -3.82 6.47
CA VAL A 37 2.26 -3.62 5.37
C VAL A 37 2.50 -2.13 5.24
N CYS A 38 3.76 -1.73 5.24
CA CYS A 38 4.13 -0.33 5.11
C CYS A 38 5.07 -0.19 3.92
N VAL A 39 4.63 0.55 2.93
CA VAL A 39 5.36 0.72 1.67
C VAL A 39 5.72 2.18 1.51
N LYS A 40 6.97 2.42 1.19
CA LYS A 40 7.45 3.77 0.93
C LYS A 40 7.49 3.98 -0.57
N ALA A 41 6.81 5.00 -1.02
CA ALA A 41 6.82 5.40 -2.41
C ALA A 41 7.55 6.73 -2.54
N LYS A 42 7.52 7.30 -3.72
CA LYS A 42 8.30 8.50 -3.99
C LYS A 42 7.87 9.67 -3.13
N ASN A 43 6.57 9.91 -3.05
CA ASN A 43 6.07 11.10 -2.39
C ASN A 43 5.22 10.81 -1.17
N TYR A 44 5.07 9.55 -0.81
CA TYR A 44 4.19 9.21 0.31
C TYR A 44 4.54 7.83 0.83
N ILE A 45 3.97 7.55 1.98
CA ILE A 45 4.08 6.25 2.63
C ILE A 45 2.67 5.70 2.75
N VAL A 46 2.51 4.44 2.41
CA VAL A 46 1.22 3.77 2.49
C VAL A 46 1.29 2.74 3.60
N ASN A 47 0.40 2.85 4.56
CA ASN A 47 0.27 1.87 5.63
C ASN A 47 -1.04 1.14 5.43
N ILE A 48 -0.99 -0.18 5.41
CA ILE A 48 -2.16 -1.02 5.24
C ILE A 48 -2.26 -1.95 6.42
N TRP A 49 -3.34 -1.84 7.17
CA TRP A 49 -3.64 -2.74 8.28
C TRP A 49 -4.73 -3.69 7.87
N GLY A 50 -4.62 -4.93 8.31
CA GLY A 50 -5.65 -5.90 8.00
C GLY A 50 -5.29 -7.27 8.51
N ASN A 51 -5.78 -8.28 7.81
CA ASN A 51 -5.57 -9.67 8.15
C ASN A 51 -5.12 -10.43 6.93
N GLU A 52 -4.20 -11.37 7.17
CA GLU A 52 -3.72 -12.25 6.10
C GLU A 52 -3.17 -11.46 4.92
N LEU A 53 -2.46 -10.41 5.23
CA LEU A 53 -1.85 -9.58 4.20
C LEU A 53 -0.66 -10.30 3.58
N ARG A 54 -0.50 -10.15 2.28
CA ARG A 54 0.60 -10.74 1.54
C ARG A 54 1.06 -9.77 0.48
N ILE A 55 2.33 -9.86 0.15
CA ILE A 55 2.91 -9.05 -0.92
C ILE A 55 3.42 -10.00 -2.00
N GLU A 56 3.19 -9.61 -3.23
CA GLU A 56 3.70 -10.34 -4.37
C GLU A 56 4.38 -9.34 -5.30
N TYR A 57 5.60 -9.64 -5.67
CA TYR A 57 6.35 -8.76 -6.54
C TYR A 57 5.93 -9.00 -7.99
N TYR A 58 5.60 -7.92 -8.65
CA TYR A 58 5.22 -7.93 -10.05
C TYR A 58 6.46 -7.69 -10.92
N SER A 59 7.34 -6.84 -10.41
CA SER A 59 8.63 -6.57 -11.02
C SER A 59 9.53 -6.00 -9.94
N SER A 60 10.70 -5.54 -10.32
CA SER A 60 11.63 -5.02 -9.32
C SER A 60 11.10 -3.78 -8.60
N SER A 61 10.15 -3.07 -9.19
CA SER A 61 9.65 -1.83 -8.59
C SER A 61 8.14 -1.79 -8.45
N ASN A 62 7.44 -2.89 -8.72
CA ASN A 62 5.99 -2.92 -8.66
C ASN A 62 5.55 -4.09 -7.82
N ILE A 63 4.55 -3.86 -6.95
CA ILE A 63 4.08 -4.91 -6.06
C ILE A 63 2.57 -4.94 -6.04
N TYR A 64 2.05 -6.11 -5.70
CA TYR A 64 0.64 -6.31 -5.37
C TYR A 64 0.56 -6.63 -3.89
N ILE A 65 -0.46 -6.11 -3.23
CA ILE A 65 -0.73 -6.42 -1.84
C ILE A 65 -2.13 -6.99 -1.77
N TYR A 66 -2.25 -8.15 -1.14
CA TYR A 66 -3.51 -8.87 -1.02
C TYR A 66 -3.84 -9.07 0.44
N GLY A 67 -5.10 -9.31 0.70
CA GLY A 67 -5.55 -9.68 2.03
C GLY A 67 -6.84 -8.97 2.36
N ASN A 68 -7.22 -9.03 3.61
CA ASN A 68 -8.41 -8.32 4.09
C ASN A 68 -7.98 -7.00 4.66
N PHE A 69 -8.14 -5.94 3.89
CA PHE A 69 -7.74 -4.60 4.32
C PHE A 69 -8.77 -4.05 5.29
N GLU A 70 -8.31 -3.57 6.43
CA GLU A 70 -9.18 -2.95 7.41
C GLU A 70 -8.99 -1.44 7.47
N LYS A 71 -7.78 -1.00 7.17
CA LYS A 71 -7.48 0.42 7.23
C LYS A 71 -6.32 0.72 6.30
N ILE A 72 -6.44 1.78 5.53
CA ILE A 72 -5.39 2.23 4.65
C ILE A 72 -5.10 3.68 4.99
N GLU A 73 -3.83 4.01 5.15
CA GLU A 73 -3.43 5.35 5.51
C GLU A 73 -2.34 5.80 4.55
N PHE A 74 -2.53 6.98 3.99
CA PHE A 74 -1.53 7.60 3.14
C PHE A 74 -0.90 8.74 3.92
N ILE A 75 0.41 8.70 4.02
CA ILE A 75 1.15 9.74 4.72
C ILE A 75 2.06 10.41 3.71
N LYS A 76 1.93 11.71 3.57
CA LYS A 76 2.75 12.44 2.63
C LYS A 76 4.19 12.45 3.12
N ALA A 77 5.10 12.07 2.25
CA ALA A 77 6.50 12.09 2.60
C ALA A 77 6.98 13.53 2.62
N VAL A 78 7.68 13.89 3.67
CA VAL A 78 8.20 15.24 3.86
C VAL A 78 9.70 15.20 3.64
N ARG A 79 10.19 16.21 2.94
CA ARG A 79 11.62 16.24 2.59
C ARG A 79 12.39 17.14 3.47
#